data_c5658b0edd18060ea5f59a6c1c933880
#
_entry.id   c5658b0edd18060ea5f59a6c1c933880
#
_cell.length_a   1.000
_cell.length_b   1.000
_cell.length_c   1.000
_cell.angle_alpha   90.00
_cell.angle_beta   90.00
_cell.angle_gamma   90.00
#
_symmetry.space_group_name_H-M   'P 1'
#
loop_
_entity.id
_entity.type
_entity.pdbx_description
1 polymer ?
#
loop_
_entity_poly.entity_id
_entity_poly.type
_entity_poly.pdbx_seq_one_letter_code
_entity_poly.pdbx_strand_id
1 'polypeptide(L)'
;YQDHYGMADGEVKPDDPPIFCSQSTHKLLTAFSQASMLHIKNRGTVKINPVEFNESYMMHGSTSPQYNMIASLDVATKMMDDNGEVMMRDIIREAIQLRKEVARLNREFKAKKDWFFDMWQPRKVRIDGKDVEFADADIDYLADHQEPWVFSKDNLWHGFPDIEDNYVMLDPIKLTITTPGIDDGGAMDDWGIPASILTNYLINHNIVCEKTDYYSFLMLNSLGTTRAKQGTLLAAMLKFKEDFDANKCLCAVFPEFVTAHPEAYDGIGLRDHCVAMHRWIKEHKMLDKMQAAFEIIPDQAMKPSDAYHEVVRKHVETIELSKAAGRIQAVMMVPYPPGIPIIMGGEIFNEKAEPILDYLLTRQAFEEAFPGYEGDIHGVERKIVDGRTVFTTMCVKK
;
A
#
# COMPACT_ATOMS: atom_id res chain seq x y z
N TYR A 1 19.09 9.30 -24.43
CA TYR A 1 19.52 9.39 -23.02
C TYR A 1 20.78 10.26 -22.96
N GLN A 2 20.66 11.42 -22.35
CA GLN A 2 21.86 12.23 -22.05
C GLN A 2 22.54 11.62 -20.81
N ASP A 3 23.87 11.61 -20.77
CA ASP A 3 24.64 10.92 -19.72
C ASP A 3 24.34 11.40 -18.29
N HIS A 4 23.80 12.62 -18.14
CA HIS A 4 23.39 13.18 -16.85
C HIS A 4 21.97 12.79 -16.40
N TYR A 5 21.14 12.19 -17.27
CA TYR A 5 19.89 11.55 -16.88
C TYR A 5 20.14 10.05 -16.76
N GLY A 6 20.60 9.60 -15.66
CA GLY A 6 20.91 8.21 -15.52
C GLY A 6 20.56 7.68 -14.14
N MET A 7 20.69 6.36 -13.98
CA MET A 7 20.44 5.68 -12.71
C MET A 7 21.37 6.13 -11.56
N ALA A 8 22.41 6.92 -11.84
CA ALA A 8 23.28 7.51 -10.84
C ALA A 8 23.94 8.78 -11.39
N ASP A 9 24.01 9.79 -10.54
CA ASP A 9 24.65 11.07 -10.81
C ASP A 9 26.11 11.11 -10.33
N GLY A 10 26.85 12.13 -10.72
CA GLY A 10 28.21 12.42 -10.30
C GLY A 10 29.29 11.79 -11.18
N GLU A 11 30.55 12.13 -10.86
CA GLU A 11 31.72 11.61 -11.58
C GLU A 11 31.85 10.10 -11.47
N VAL A 12 32.13 9.45 -12.60
CA VAL A 12 32.37 8.01 -12.66
C VAL A 12 33.76 7.71 -12.08
N LYS A 13 33.80 6.89 -11.02
CA LYS A 13 35.06 6.42 -10.42
C LYS A 13 35.40 5.01 -10.92
N PRO A 14 36.70 4.66 -10.93
CA PRO A 14 37.14 3.34 -11.39
C PRO A 14 36.51 2.16 -10.64
N ASP A 15 36.20 2.32 -9.36
CA ASP A 15 35.61 1.33 -8.45
C ASP A 15 34.08 1.37 -8.40
N ASP A 16 33.43 2.26 -9.15
CA ASP A 16 31.96 2.30 -9.21
C ASP A 16 31.39 0.98 -9.73
N PRO A 17 30.41 0.40 -9.05
CA PRO A 17 29.77 -0.82 -9.52
C PRO A 17 28.85 -0.57 -10.71
N PRO A 18 28.56 -1.58 -11.53
CA PRO A 18 27.47 -1.51 -12.49
C PRO A 18 26.12 -1.43 -11.77
N ILE A 19 25.16 -0.71 -12.36
CA ILE A 19 23.84 -0.47 -11.77
C ILE A 19 22.80 -1.19 -12.61
N PHE A 20 21.91 -1.90 -11.95
CA PHE A 20 20.73 -2.54 -12.54
C PHE A 20 19.47 -1.86 -12.07
N CYS A 21 18.55 -1.59 -12.98
CA CYS A 21 17.22 -1.06 -12.66
C CYS A 21 16.15 -1.83 -13.42
N SER A 22 15.22 -2.44 -12.70
CA SER A 22 14.04 -3.06 -13.30
C SER A 22 12.84 -2.12 -13.22
N GLN A 23 12.09 -1.99 -14.32
CA GLN A 23 10.91 -1.16 -14.41
C GLN A 23 9.70 -1.99 -14.83
N SER A 24 8.65 -1.94 -14.02
CA SER A 24 7.35 -2.54 -14.35
C SER A 24 6.55 -1.60 -15.26
N THR A 25 6.87 -1.57 -16.53
CA THR A 25 6.26 -0.67 -17.53
C THR A 25 4.76 -0.88 -17.65
N HIS A 26 4.28 -2.10 -17.34
CA HIS A 26 2.86 -2.45 -17.35
C HIS A 26 2.01 -1.78 -16.25
N LYS A 27 2.63 -1.18 -15.23
CA LYS A 27 1.88 -0.58 -14.13
C LYS A 27 1.40 0.84 -14.46
N LEU A 28 2.31 1.79 -14.55
CA LEU A 28 1.96 3.19 -14.79
C LEU A 28 2.04 3.57 -16.28
N LEU A 29 2.98 3.00 -17.02
CA LEU A 29 3.35 3.43 -18.37
C LEU A 29 2.61 2.68 -19.50
N THR A 30 1.46 2.07 -19.22
CA THR A 30 0.51 1.54 -20.22
C THR A 30 0.95 0.32 -21.04
N ALA A 31 2.07 -0.31 -20.78
CA ALA A 31 2.36 -1.60 -21.39
C ALA A 31 1.40 -2.69 -20.90
N PHE A 32 1.27 -3.79 -21.63
CA PHE A 32 0.44 -4.92 -21.21
C PHE A 32 0.96 -5.55 -19.92
N SER A 33 0.06 -6.13 -19.12
CA SER A 33 0.40 -6.82 -17.89
C SER A 33 1.54 -7.82 -18.11
N GLN A 34 2.48 -7.87 -17.15
CA GLN A 34 3.73 -8.62 -17.17
C GLN A 34 4.87 -8.01 -18.03
N ALA A 35 4.61 -6.95 -18.80
CA ALA A 35 5.66 -6.28 -19.55
C ALA A 35 6.56 -5.44 -18.62
N SER A 36 7.86 -5.67 -18.68
CA SER A 36 8.86 -4.96 -17.89
C SER A 36 10.14 -4.72 -18.69
N MET A 37 10.96 -3.78 -18.23
CA MET A 37 12.28 -3.50 -18.82
C MET A 37 13.35 -3.63 -17.74
N LEU A 38 14.52 -4.08 -18.15
CA LEU A 38 15.73 -4.09 -17.33
C LEU A 38 16.75 -3.16 -17.97
N HIS A 39 17.21 -2.17 -17.22
CA HIS A 39 18.24 -1.24 -17.61
C HIS A 39 19.55 -1.59 -16.91
N ILE A 40 20.66 -1.58 -17.65
CA ILE A 40 21.98 -1.84 -17.13
C ILE A 40 22.87 -0.65 -17.48
N LYS A 41 23.42 0.01 -16.47
CA LYS A 41 24.40 1.09 -16.65
C LYS A 41 25.77 0.63 -16.14
N ASN A 42 26.71 0.49 -17.06
CA ASN A 42 28.09 0.23 -16.72
C ASN A 42 28.78 1.52 -16.28
N ARG A 43 29.26 1.55 -15.04
CA ARG A 43 30.14 2.60 -14.50
C ARG A 43 31.52 2.00 -14.24
N GLY A 44 32.47 2.71 -13.74
CA GLY A 44 33.77 2.20 -13.34
C GLY A 44 34.49 1.29 -14.36
N THR A 45 35.41 0.49 -13.87
CA THR A 45 36.23 -0.46 -14.67
C THR A 45 35.52 -1.80 -14.88
N VAL A 46 34.65 -2.23 -13.92
CA VAL A 46 33.90 -3.47 -14.04
C VAL A 46 32.73 -3.25 -15.01
N LYS A 47 32.74 -4.02 -16.08
CA LYS A 47 31.68 -3.98 -17.10
C LYS A 47 30.95 -5.29 -17.14
N ILE A 48 29.63 -5.21 -17.23
CA ILE A 48 28.79 -6.38 -17.46
C ILE A 48 28.97 -6.83 -18.91
N ASN A 49 29.38 -8.08 -19.08
CA ASN A 49 29.43 -8.71 -20.40
C ASN A 49 27.99 -9.07 -20.82
N PRO A 50 27.48 -8.53 -21.94
CA PRO A 50 26.13 -8.81 -22.38
C PRO A 50 25.83 -10.29 -22.62
N VAL A 51 26.81 -11.07 -23.06
CA VAL A 51 26.64 -12.51 -23.34
C VAL A 51 26.51 -13.28 -22.04
N GLU A 52 27.37 -13.06 -21.06
CA GLU A 52 27.32 -13.71 -19.74
C GLU A 52 26.03 -13.33 -19.00
N PHE A 53 25.62 -12.07 -19.09
CA PHE A 53 24.37 -11.60 -18.54
C PHE A 53 23.17 -12.32 -19.19
N ASN A 54 23.16 -12.42 -20.52
CA ASN A 54 22.07 -13.09 -21.23
C ASN A 54 21.96 -14.58 -20.88
N GLU A 55 23.10 -15.29 -20.74
CA GLU A 55 23.08 -16.69 -20.29
C GLU A 55 22.44 -16.82 -18.89
N SER A 56 22.82 -15.96 -17.95
CA SER A 56 22.23 -15.94 -16.61
C SER A 56 20.74 -15.58 -16.64
N TYR A 57 20.36 -14.61 -17.47
CA TYR A 57 18.97 -14.16 -17.63
C TYR A 57 18.09 -15.28 -18.21
N MET A 58 18.59 -15.98 -19.24
CA MET A 58 17.85 -17.08 -19.90
C MET A 58 17.62 -18.27 -18.98
N MET A 59 18.41 -18.47 -17.93
CA MET A 59 18.17 -19.50 -16.91
C MET A 59 16.90 -19.24 -16.09
N HIS A 60 16.44 -17.99 -16.03
CA HIS A 60 15.28 -17.58 -15.21
C HIS A 60 14.09 -17.12 -16.06
N GLY A 61 14.22 -17.08 -17.37
CA GLY A 61 13.21 -16.60 -18.30
C GLY A 61 12.68 -17.68 -19.24
N SER A 62 11.58 -17.37 -19.92
CA SER A 62 11.07 -18.21 -21.01
C SER A 62 11.88 -17.99 -22.29
N THR A 63 12.18 -19.07 -23.03
CA THR A 63 12.75 -19.00 -24.38
C THR A 63 11.70 -18.67 -25.46
N SER A 64 10.43 -18.54 -25.08
CA SER A 64 9.32 -18.23 -25.97
C SER A 64 8.86 -16.79 -25.77
N PRO A 65 9.47 -15.80 -26.45
CA PRO A 65 9.11 -14.41 -26.30
C PRO A 65 7.67 -14.17 -26.78
N GLN A 66 6.90 -13.43 -26.00
CA GLN A 66 5.55 -13.00 -26.38
C GLN A 66 5.63 -11.68 -27.13
N TYR A 67 5.51 -11.71 -28.44
CA TYR A 67 5.64 -10.52 -29.29
C TYR A 67 4.63 -9.43 -28.98
N ASN A 68 3.42 -9.77 -28.53
CA ASN A 68 2.43 -8.79 -28.08
C ASN A 68 2.91 -7.99 -26.86
N MET A 69 3.64 -8.63 -25.92
CA MET A 69 4.24 -7.95 -24.79
C MET A 69 5.36 -7.02 -25.21
N ILE A 70 6.25 -7.49 -26.10
CA ILE A 70 7.35 -6.69 -26.66
C ILE A 70 6.78 -5.50 -27.45
N ALA A 71 5.78 -5.73 -28.30
CA ALA A 71 5.12 -4.67 -29.04
C ALA A 71 4.45 -3.64 -28.11
N SER A 72 3.86 -4.08 -26.99
CA SER A 72 3.26 -3.15 -26.03
C SER A 72 4.30 -2.25 -25.34
N LEU A 73 5.51 -2.76 -25.09
CA LEU A 73 6.63 -1.96 -24.58
C LEU A 73 7.07 -0.89 -25.58
N ASP A 74 7.18 -1.26 -26.86
CA ASP A 74 7.56 -0.35 -27.94
C ASP A 74 6.52 0.76 -28.11
N VAL A 75 5.23 0.39 -28.15
CA VAL A 75 4.12 1.35 -28.23
C VAL A 75 4.08 2.27 -27.01
N ALA A 76 4.22 1.73 -25.79
CA ALA A 76 4.22 2.53 -24.56
C ALA A 76 5.40 3.52 -24.56
N THR A 77 6.58 3.08 -24.97
CA THR A 77 7.76 3.94 -25.10
C THR A 77 7.51 5.07 -26.11
N LYS A 78 6.93 4.73 -27.27
CA LYS A 78 6.61 5.73 -28.30
C LYS A 78 5.56 6.75 -27.83
N MET A 79 4.53 6.30 -27.13
CA MET A 79 3.53 7.19 -26.53
C MET A 79 4.16 8.19 -25.57
N MET A 80 5.08 7.72 -24.72
CA MET A 80 5.78 8.59 -23.76
C MET A 80 6.77 9.53 -24.44
N ASP A 81 7.45 9.09 -25.50
CA ASP A 81 8.38 9.90 -26.29
C ASP A 81 7.64 11.05 -27.03
N ASP A 82 6.48 10.75 -27.60
CA ASP A 82 5.71 11.73 -28.41
C ASP A 82 4.93 12.73 -27.53
N ASN A 83 4.29 12.28 -26.46
CA ASN A 83 3.33 13.06 -25.69
C ASN A 83 3.42 12.87 -24.16
N GLY A 84 4.46 12.23 -23.65
CA GLY A 84 4.55 11.84 -22.24
C GLY A 84 4.42 13.02 -21.28
N GLU A 85 5.05 14.16 -21.59
CA GLU A 85 4.96 15.38 -20.78
C GLU A 85 3.50 15.85 -20.62
N VAL A 86 2.79 15.98 -21.71
CA VAL A 86 1.37 16.43 -21.69
C VAL A 86 0.50 15.43 -20.96
N MET A 87 0.66 14.14 -21.27
CA MET A 87 -0.12 13.07 -20.65
C MET A 87 0.11 13.00 -19.14
N MET A 88 1.35 13.09 -18.68
CA MET A 88 1.68 13.06 -17.26
C MET A 88 1.19 14.32 -16.53
N ARG A 89 1.33 15.48 -17.14
CA ARG A 89 0.81 16.74 -16.58
C ARG A 89 -0.71 16.70 -16.42
N ASP A 90 -1.44 16.16 -17.40
CA ASP A 90 -2.89 16.00 -17.33
C ASP A 90 -3.31 15.07 -16.20
N ILE A 91 -2.61 13.93 -16.03
CA ILE A 91 -2.87 13.00 -14.91
C ILE A 91 -2.65 13.67 -13.57
N ILE A 92 -1.55 14.42 -13.41
CA ILE A 92 -1.23 15.14 -12.18
C ILE A 92 -2.33 16.18 -11.89
N ARG A 93 -2.77 16.96 -12.87
CA ARG A 93 -3.85 17.96 -12.72
C ARG A 93 -5.17 17.30 -12.31
N GLU A 94 -5.53 16.19 -12.94
CA GLU A 94 -6.75 15.44 -12.57
C GLU A 94 -6.65 14.88 -11.15
N ALA A 95 -5.49 14.37 -10.74
CA ALA A 95 -5.26 13.91 -9.38
C ALA A 95 -5.39 15.06 -8.36
N ILE A 96 -4.78 16.21 -8.65
CA ILE A 96 -4.88 17.41 -7.82
C ILE A 96 -6.33 17.90 -7.73
N GLN A 97 -7.08 17.84 -8.83
CA GLN A 97 -8.50 18.21 -8.82
C GLN A 97 -9.29 17.33 -7.83
N LEU A 98 -9.11 16.01 -7.89
CA LEU A 98 -9.78 15.10 -6.95
C LEU A 98 -9.36 15.36 -5.50
N ARG A 99 -8.07 15.61 -5.24
CA ARG A 99 -7.57 15.99 -3.92
C ARG A 99 -8.27 17.24 -3.38
N LYS A 100 -8.43 18.25 -4.21
CA LYS A 100 -9.13 19.50 -3.86
C LYS A 100 -10.61 19.28 -3.61
N GLU A 101 -11.28 18.46 -4.40
CA GLU A 101 -12.71 18.13 -4.22
C GLU A 101 -12.96 17.42 -2.88
N VAL A 102 -12.16 16.40 -2.53
CA VAL A 102 -12.27 15.72 -1.24
C VAL A 102 -12.01 16.71 -0.09
N ALA A 103 -10.95 17.52 -0.19
CA ALA A 103 -10.63 18.52 0.84
C ALA A 103 -11.75 19.57 1.00
N ARG A 104 -12.38 20.03 -0.09
CA ARG A 104 -13.54 20.94 -0.05
C ARG A 104 -14.73 20.30 0.63
N LEU A 105 -15.08 19.07 0.26
CA LEU A 105 -16.19 18.33 0.89
C LEU A 105 -15.93 18.15 2.40
N ASN A 106 -14.73 17.71 2.77
CA ASN A 106 -14.36 17.59 4.18
C ASN A 106 -14.55 18.92 4.94
N ARG A 107 -14.03 20.03 4.40
CA ARG A 107 -14.18 21.38 4.97
C ARG A 107 -15.64 21.78 5.10
N GLU A 108 -16.47 21.54 4.09
CA GLU A 108 -17.91 21.88 4.09
C GLU A 108 -18.69 21.08 5.13
N PHE A 109 -18.42 19.78 5.27
CA PHE A 109 -19.06 18.94 6.29
C PHE A 109 -18.60 19.35 7.70
N LYS A 110 -17.31 19.56 7.92
CA LYS A 110 -16.77 20.06 9.20
C LYS A 110 -17.39 21.39 9.61
N ALA A 111 -17.62 22.33 8.67
CA ALA A 111 -18.28 23.60 8.95
C ALA A 111 -19.74 23.42 9.45
N LYS A 112 -20.39 22.31 9.08
CA LYS A 112 -21.74 21.91 9.56
C LYS A 112 -21.68 21.03 10.81
N LYS A 113 -20.50 20.85 11.42
CA LYS A 113 -20.26 19.92 12.53
C LYS A 113 -20.60 18.46 12.17
N ASP A 114 -20.33 18.10 10.94
CA ASP A 114 -20.55 16.78 10.37
C ASP A 114 -19.23 16.24 9.84
N TRP A 115 -19.18 14.95 9.50
CA TRP A 115 -17.99 14.25 9.09
C TRP A 115 -17.97 13.98 7.58
N PHE A 116 -16.77 13.92 7.01
CA PHE A 116 -16.49 13.36 5.70
C PHE A 116 -15.09 12.75 5.67
N PHE A 117 -14.79 11.99 4.64
CA PHE A 117 -13.46 11.50 4.36
C PHE A 117 -12.48 12.65 4.10
N ASP A 118 -11.21 12.38 4.28
CA ASP A 118 -10.17 13.37 4.05
C ASP A 118 -9.09 12.83 3.12
N MET A 119 -8.14 13.68 2.77
CA MET A 119 -7.03 13.34 1.89
C MET A 119 -5.72 13.54 2.65
N TRP A 120 -4.85 12.54 2.64
CA TRP A 120 -3.52 12.68 3.21
C TRP A 120 -2.66 13.57 2.31
N GLN A 121 -2.51 14.82 2.72
CA GLN A 121 -1.84 15.89 1.99
C GLN A 121 -1.66 17.11 2.89
N PRO A 122 -0.81 18.12 2.51
CA PRO A 122 -0.73 19.37 3.24
C PRO A 122 -2.09 20.07 3.31
N ARG A 123 -2.43 20.62 4.48
CA ARG A 123 -3.63 21.46 4.65
C ARG A 123 -3.48 22.81 3.96
N LYS A 124 -2.26 23.36 4.04
CA LYS A 124 -1.88 24.65 3.46
C LYS A 124 -0.62 24.49 2.64
N VAL A 125 -0.51 25.28 1.61
CA VAL A 125 0.67 25.38 0.76
C VAL A 125 1.12 26.84 0.68
N ARG A 126 2.42 27.04 0.56
CA ARG A 126 2.99 28.39 0.48
C ARG A 126 3.14 28.80 -0.98
N ILE A 127 2.38 29.83 -1.39
CA ILE A 127 2.39 30.39 -2.75
C ILE A 127 2.73 31.87 -2.65
N ASP A 128 3.77 32.30 -3.32
CA ASP A 128 4.24 33.70 -3.30
C ASP A 128 4.39 34.29 -1.86
N GLY A 129 4.92 33.44 -0.96
CA GLY A 129 5.15 33.83 0.44
C GLY A 129 3.90 33.88 1.32
N LYS A 130 2.73 33.47 0.81
CA LYS A 130 1.46 33.43 1.54
C LYS A 130 1.00 31.96 1.72
N ASP A 131 0.44 31.69 2.88
CA ASP A 131 -0.19 30.40 3.15
C ASP A 131 -1.60 30.40 2.53
N VAL A 132 -1.84 29.46 1.63
CA VAL A 132 -3.11 29.24 0.94
C VAL A 132 -3.63 27.85 1.33
N GLU A 133 -4.93 27.74 1.63
CA GLU A 133 -5.57 26.43 1.86
C GLU A 133 -5.41 25.55 0.60
N PHE A 134 -4.98 24.30 0.77
CA PHE A 134 -4.75 23.41 -0.37
C PHE A 134 -5.97 23.30 -1.29
N ALA A 135 -7.16 23.24 -0.71
CA ALA A 135 -8.42 23.19 -1.44
C ALA A 135 -8.66 24.39 -2.37
N ASP A 136 -8.05 25.54 -2.07
CA ASP A 136 -8.21 26.80 -2.81
C ASP A 136 -6.97 27.18 -3.64
N ALA A 137 -5.86 26.43 -3.49
CA ALA A 137 -4.61 26.67 -4.21
C ALA A 137 -4.79 26.51 -5.73
N ASP A 138 -3.98 27.21 -6.51
CA ASP A 138 -3.99 27.09 -7.97
C ASP A 138 -3.51 25.71 -8.42
N ILE A 139 -4.24 25.08 -9.36
CA ILE A 139 -3.94 23.75 -9.85
C ILE A 139 -2.65 23.72 -10.65
N ASP A 140 -2.42 24.73 -11.49
CA ASP A 140 -1.21 24.79 -12.31
C ASP A 140 0.02 24.99 -11.44
N TYR A 141 -0.08 25.83 -10.41
CA TYR A 141 0.99 25.96 -9.43
C TYR A 141 1.31 24.61 -8.76
N LEU A 142 0.29 23.91 -8.27
CA LEU A 142 0.48 22.61 -7.62
C LEU A 142 1.02 21.53 -8.57
N ALA A 143 0.70 21.61 -9.87
CA ALA A 143 1.17 20.65 -10.88
C ALA A 143 2.61 20.91 -11.32
N ASP A 144 3.04 22.18 -11.34
CA ASP A 144 4.32 22.58 -11.92
C ASP A 144 5.43 22.78 -10.87
N HIS A 145 5.10 22.76 -9.56
CA HIS A 145 6.04 23.01 -8.46
C HIS A 145 6.12 21.80 -7.52
N GLN A 146 7.34 21.48 -7.09
CA GLN A 146 7.59 20.37 -6.17
C GLN A 146 7.38 20.72 -4.70
N GLU A 147 7.63 21.97 -4.33
CA GLU A 147 7.64 22.43 -2.94
C GLU A 147 6.39 22.08 -2.15
N PRO A 148 5.16 22.14 -2.71
CA PRO A 148 3.95 21.74 -1.99
C PRO A 148 3.93 20.26 -1.56
N TRP A 149 4.69 19.41 -2.22
CA TRP A 149 4.67 17.96 -2.06
C TRP A 149 5.83 17.40 -1.25
N VAL A 150 6.88 18.20 -1.08
CA VAL A 150 8.10 17.80 -0.36
C VAL A 150 7.82 17.72 1.14
N PHE A 151 8.33 16.67 1.77
CA PHE A 151 8.26 16.52 3.22
C PHE A 151 9.29 17.45 3.88
N SER A 152 8.85 18.19 4.89
CA SER A 152 9.66 19.17 5.61
C SER A 152 9.40 19.05 7.11
N LYS A 153 10.44 19.23 7.90
CA LYS A 153 10.36 19.30 9.37
C LYS A 153 9.49 20.45 9.87
N ASP A 154 9.36 21.49 9.08
CA ASP A 154 8.56 22.68 9.41
C ASP A 154 7.06 22.50 9.15
N ASN A 155 6.67 21.44 8.45
CA ASN A 155 5.28 21.17 8.09
C ASN A 155 4.95 19.69 8.23
N LEU A 156 4.56 19.27 9.43
CA LEU A 156 4.42 17.85 9.85
C LEU A 156 3.13 17.16 9.40
N TRP A 157 2.42 17.69 8.39
CA TRP A 157 1.19 17.04 7.88
C TRP A 157 1.39 15.56 7.48
N HIS A 158 2.61 15.18 7.15
CA HIS A 158 2.98 13.84 6.71
C HIS A 158 3.20 12.84 7.86
N GLY A 159 3.36 13.30 9.12
CA GLY A 159 3.52 12.44 10.29
C GLY A 159 4.93 11.87 10.53
N PHE A 160 5.96 12.34 9.80
CA PHE A 160 7.34 11.86 9.90
C PHE A 160 8.27 12.98 10.46
N PRO A 161 8.36 13.17 11.78
CA PRO A 161 9.08 14.31 12.38
C PRO A 161 10.59 14.25 12.16
N ASP A 162 11.16 13.07 12.00
CA ASP A 162 12.61 12.84 11.89
C ASP A 162 13.12 12.77 10.44
N ILE A 163 12.25 12.98 9.45
CA ILE A 163 12.64 12.93 8.05
C ILE A 163 13.57 14.11 7.69
N GLU A 164 14.59 13.85 6.89
CA GLU A 164 15.45 14.93 6.38
C GLU A 164 14.68 15.79 5.37
N ASP A 165 14.91 17.12 5.44
CA ASP A 165 14.29 18.05 4.51
C ASP A 165 14.68 17.73 3.06
N ASN A 166 13.72 17.79 2.16
CA ASN A 166 13.88 17.52 0.73
C ASN A 166 14.33 16.07 0.40
N TYR A 167 14.19 15.13 1.33
CA TYR A 167 14.56 13.73 1.11
C TYR A 167 13.51 12.98 0.27
N VAL A 168 12.22 13.21 0.56
CA VAL A 168 11.10 12.59 -0.16
C VAL A 168 9.99 13.60 -0.43
N MET A 169 9.15 13.29 -1.40
CA MET A 169 7.93 14.04 -1.70
C MET A 169 6.76 13.08 -1.88
N LEU A 170 5.55 13.58 -1.62
CA LEU A 170 4.32 12.89 -1.97
C LEU A 170 4.15 12.89 -3.48
N ASP A 171 3.94 11.72 -4.05
CA ASP A 171 3.54 11.60 -5.46
C ASP A 171 2.08 12.08 -5.62
N PRO A 172 1.81 13.15 -6.38
CA PRO A 172 0.48 13.72 -6.52
C PRO A 172 -0.58 12.75 -7.01
N ILE A 173 -0.20 11.76 -7.82
CA ILE A 173 -1.11 10.76 -8.41
C ILE A 173 -1.43 9.58 -7.47
N LYS A 174 -0.72 9.48 -6.34
CA LYS A 174 -0.97 8.50 -5.28
C LYS A 174 -1.95 9.08 -4.26
N LEU A 175 -3.22 8.80 -4.42
CA LEU A 175 -4.32 9.40 -3.68
C LEU A 175 -4.64 8.58 -2.43
N THR A 176 -4.02 8.90 -1.30
CA THR A 176 -4.34 8.28 -0.01
C THR A 176 -5.52 9.02 0.62
N ILE A 177 -6.66 8.36 0.66
CA ILE A 177 -7.89 8.86 1.29
C ILE A 177 -7.98 8.27 2.69
N THR A 178 -8.21 9.12 3.68
CA THR A 178 -8.36 8.72 5.08
C THR A 178 -9.83 8.64 5.49
N THR A 179 -10.13 7.67 6.34
CA THR A 179 -11.45 7.50 6.94
C THR A 179 -11.44 8.00 8.39
N PRO A 180 -12.58 8.43 8.95
CA PRO A 180 -12.68 8.81 10.37
C PRO A 180 -12.21 7.69 11.31
N GLY A 181 -11.58 8.05 12.43
CA GLY A 181 -11.18 7.11 13.48
C GLY A 181 -9.79 7.32 14.05
N ILE A 182 -8.99 8.21 13.41
CA ILE A 182 -7.67 8.63 13.90
C ILE A 182 -7.62 10.15 13.78
N ASP A 183 -7.21 10.83 14.84
CA ASP A 183 -7.03 12.27 14.86
C ASP A 183 -5.71 12.70 14.17
N ASP A 184 -5.52 14.01 14.04
CA ASP A 184 -4.30 14.58 13.40
C ASP A 184 -3.02 14.30 14.22
N GLY A 185 -3.14 13.86 15.47
CA GLY A 185 -2.03 13.44 16.35
C GLY A 185 -1.71 11.95 16.30
N GLY A 186 -2.49 11.17 15.55
CA GLY A 186 -2.33 9.72 15.43
C GLY A 186 -3.07 8.91 16.50
N ALA A 187 -3.80 9.57 17.41
CA ALA A 187 -4.59 8.87 18.43
C ALA A 187 -5.94 8.39 17.87
N MET A 188 -6.40 7.24 18.34
CA MET A 188 -7.70 6.70 17.94
C MET A 188 -8.84 7.49 18.60
N ASP A 189 -9.78 7.93 17.78
CA ASP A 189 -11.01 8.59 18.20
C ASP A 189 -11.93 7.66 19.01
N ASP A 190 -13.08 8.17 19.49
CA ASP A 190 -14.10 7.36 20.17
C ASP A 190 -14.97 6.54 19.22
N TRP A 191 -15.00 6.91 17.95
CA TRP A 191 -15.66 6.19 16.87
C TRP A 191 -14.84 6.30 15.57
N GLY A 192 -15.06 5.37 14.65
CA GLY A 192 -14.37 5.41 13.38
C GLY A 192 -14.97 4.48 12.34
N ILE A 193 -14.46 4.59 11.13
CA ILE A 193 -14.83 3.79 9.97
C ILE A 193 -13.57 3.05 9.48
N PRO A 194 -13.38 1.79 9.85
CA PRO A 194 -12.30 0.99 9.28
C PRO A 194 -12.37 0.97 7.75
N ALA A 195 -11.27 1.30 7.10
CA ALA A 195 -11.25 1.50 5.66
C ALA A 195 -11.63 0.24 4.86
N SER A 196 -11.42 -0.95 5.43
CA SER A 196 -11.83 -2.22 4.81
C SER A 196 -13.34 -2.30 4.56
N ILE A 197 -14.16 -1.69 5.43
CA ILE A 197 -15.62 -1.65 5.23
C ILE A 197 -15.97 -0.75 4.04
N LEU A 198 -15.34 0.44 3.96
CA LEU A 198 -15.55 1.36 2.84
C LEU A 198 -15.04 0.75 1.53
N THR A 199 -13.86 0.14 1.51
CA THR A 199 -13.31 -0.44 0.28
C THR A 199 -14.12 -1.62 -0.22
N ASN A 200 -14.70 -2.44 0.66
CA ASN A 200 -15.66 -3.47 0.28
C ASN A 200 -16.95 -2.85 -0.31
N TYR A 201 -17.41 -1.73 0.24
CA TYR A 201 -18.52 -0.97 -0.33
C TYR A 201 -18.19 -0.45 -1.74
N LEU A 202 -16.99 0.09 -1.94
CA LEU A 202 -16.52 0.58 -3.23
C LEU A 202 -16.39 -0.55 -4.27
N ILE A 203 -15.95 -1.74 -3.87
CA ILE A 203 -15.91 -2.93 -4.75
C ILE A 203 -17.31 -3.27 -5.27
N ASN A 204 -18.34 -3.24 -4.43
CA ASN A 204 -19.73 -3.46 -4.83
C ASN A 204 -20.27 -2.38 -5.81
N HIS A 205 -19.57 -1.25 -5.91
CA HIS A 205 -19.82 -0.18 -6.87
C HIS A 205 -18.84 -0.20 -8.07
N ASN A 206 -18.14 -1.32 -8.29
CA ASN A 206 -17.13 -1.51 -9.35
C ASN A 206 -15.93 -0.55 -9.25
N ILE A 207 -15.58 -0.15 -8.03
CA ILE A 207 -14.40 0.68 -7.75
C ILE A 207 -13.40 -0.16 -6.96
N VAL A 208 -12.24 -0.43 -7.55
CA VAL A 208 -11.17 -1.21 -6.93
C VAL A 208 -10.08 -0.26 -6.44
N CYS A 209 -9.78 -0.34 -5.15
CA CYS A 209 -8.68 0.37 -4.53
C CYS A 209 -7.35 -0.39 -4.74
N GLU A 210 -6.25 0.34 -4.83
CA GLU A 210 -4.93 -0.30 -4.98
C GLU A 210 -4.48 -0.98 -3.68
N LYS A 211 -4.68 -0.31 -2.56
CA LYS A 211 -4.37 -0.81 -1.22
C LYS A 211 -5.37 -0.29 -0.20
N THR A 212 -5.59 -1.08 0.84
CA THR A 212 -6.46 -0.71 1.97
C THR A 212 -5.67 -0.93 3.25
N ASP A 213 -5.56 0.09 4.08
CA ASP A 213 -5.03 0.03 5.43
C ASP A 213 -6.18 0.13 6.45
N TYR A 214 -5.89 0.20 7.75
CA TYR A 214 -6.94 0.24 8.78
C TYR A 214 -7.85 1.47 8.65
N TYR A 215 -7.29 2.66 8.42
CA TYR A 215 -8.03 3.94 8.30
C TYR A 215 -7.65 4.76 7.07
N SER A 216 -7.10 4.11 6.08
CA SER A 216 -6.83 4.75 4.79
C SER A 216 -6.90 3.75 3.65
N PHE A 217 -7.09 4.25 2.45
CA PHE A 217 -6.98 3.46 1.23
C PHE A 217 -6.35 4.28 0.12
N LEU A 218 -5.65 3.59 -0.76
CA LEU A 218 -4.90 4.18 -1.86
C LEU A 218 -5.64 4.01 -3.18
N MET A 219 -5.84 5.13 -3.86
CA MET A 219 -6.27 5.16 -5.26
C MET A 219 -5.11 5.63 -6.13
N LEU A 220 -4.86 4.93 -7.24
CA LEU A 220 -3.89 5.35 -8.22
C LEU A 220 -4.59 6.10 -9.36
N ASN A 221 -4.22 7.36 -9.55
CA ASN A 221 -4.66 8.11 -10.73
C ASN A 221 -3.69 7.81 -11.89
N SER A 222 -4.13 7.04 -12.87
CA SER A 222 -3.32 6.59 -13.99
C SER A 222 -3.84 7.18 -15.32
N LEU A 223 -3.12 6.91 -16.42
CA LEU A 223 -3.52 7.32 -17.77
C LEU A 223 -4.95 6.88 -18.16
N GLY A 224 -5.45 5.81 -17.54
CA GLY A 224 -6.81 5.33 -17.75
C GLY A 224 -7.87 5.92 -16.82
N THR A 225 -7.50 6.82 -15.90
CA THR A 225 -8.42 7.43 -14.94
C THR A 225 -9.04 8.69 -15.56
N THR A 226 -10.36 8.73 -15.64
CA THR A 226 -11.10 9.86 -16.20
C THR A 226 -11.87 10.60 -15.11
N ARG A 227 -12.26 11.85 -15.36
CA ARG A 227 -13.14 12.64 -14.46
C ARG A 227 -14.45 11.91 -14.14
N ALA A 228 -15.00 11.17 -15.08
CA ALA A 228 -16.21 10.39 -14.84
C ALA A 228 -15.98 9.32 -13.78
N LYS A 229 -14.83 8.61 -13.82
CA LYS A 229 -14.45 7.62 -12.80
C LYS A 229 -14.22 8.27 -11.42
N GLN A 230 -13.59 9.45 -11.39
CA GLN A 230 -13.43 10.21 -10.15
C GLN A 230 -14.78 10.67 -9.58
N GLY A 231 -15.70 11.14 -10.44
CA GLY A 231 -17.07 11.46 -10.03
C GLY A 231 -17.82 10.27 -9.47
N THR A 232 -17.64 9.08 -10.05
CA THR A 232 -18.21 7.82 -9.53
C THR A 232 -17.69 7.50 -8.12
N LEU A 233 -16.38 7.68 -7.88
CA LEU A 233 -15.79 7.49 -6.55
C LEU A 233 -16.41 8.45 -5.53
N LEU A 234 -16.45 9.75 -5.83
CA LEU A 234 -17.05 10.75 -4.94
C LEU A 234 -18.53 10.47 -4.65
N ALA A 235 -19.29 10.09 -5.66
CA ALA A 235 -20.70 9.72 -5.50
C ALA A 235 -20.86 8.49 -4.61
N ALA A 236 -20.01 7.48 -4.77
CA ALA A 236 -20.03 6.28 -3.91
C ALA A 236 -19.64 6.61 -2.46
N MET A 237 -18.66 7.49 -2.23
CA MET A 237 -18.28 7.94 -0.89
C MET A 237 -19.41 8.75 -0.22
N LEU A 238 -20.09 9.63 -0.94
CA LEU A 238 -21.26 10.36 -0.43
C LEU A 238 -22.41 9.40 -0.11
N LYS A 239 -22.64 8.42 -0.96
CA LYS A 239 -23.67 7.40 -0.75
C LYS A 239 -23.36 6.52 0.47
N PHE A 240 -22.10 6.12 0.66
CA PHE A 240 -21.67 5.43 1.86
C PHE A 240 -21.97 6.26 3.11
N LYS A 241 -21.65 7.57 3.09
CA LYS A 241 -21.96 8.45 4.21
C LYS A 241 -23.46 8.48 4.52
N GLU A 242 -24.32 8.61 3.52
CA GLU A 242 -25.77 8.56 3.71
C GLU A 242 -26.25 7.24 4.35
N ASP A 243 -25.74 6.10 3.86
CA ASP A 243 -26.07 4.77 4.35
C ASP A 243 -25.55 4.55 5.79
N PHE A 244 -24.36 5.09 6.10
CA PHE A 244 -23.79 5.10 7.46
C PHE A 244 -24.61 5.96 8.42
N ASP A 245 -24.94 7.21 8.05
CA ASP A 245 -25.71 8.12 8.89
C ASP A 245 -27.13 7.59 9.17
N ALA A 246 -27.72 6.93 8.20
CA ALA A 246 -28.99 6.23 8.34
C ALA A 246 -28.89 4.90 9.10
N ASN A 247 -27.70 4.45 9.45
CA ASN A 247 -27.42 3.13 10.02
C ASN A 247 -28.12 2.00 9.26
N LYS A 248 -28.01 2.04 7.94
CA LYS A 248 -28.72 1.12 7.05
C LYS A 248 -28.30 -0.33 7.31
N CYS A 249 -29.25 -1.27 7.29
CA CYS A 249 -28.96 -2.69 7.50
C CYS A 249 -27.86 -3.19 6.57
N LEU A 250 -26.89 -3.94 7.10
CA LEU A 250 -25.83 -4.59 6.29
C LEU A 250 -26.43 -5.53 5.25
N CYS A 251 -27.54 -6.16 5.53
CA CYS A 251 -28.27 -7.01 4.58
C CYS A 251 -28.73 -6.26 3.31
N ALA A 252 -28.90 -4.92 3.38
CA ALA A 252 -29.23 -4.08 2.23
C ALA A 252 -28.00 -3.45 1.57
N VAL A 253 -26.88 -3.30 2.31
CA VAL A 253 -25.63 -2.71 1.83
C VAL A 253 -24.70 -3.77 1.26
N PHE A 254 -24.60 -4.93 1.94
CA PHE A 254 -23.72 -6.05 1.62
C PHE A 254 -24.47 -7.38 1.63
N PRO A 255 -25.49 -7.60 0.77
CA PRO A 255 -26.39 -8.77 0.85
C PRO A 255 -25.64 -10.11 0.74
N GLU A 256 -24.67 -10.22 -0.17
CA GLU A 256 -23.90 -11.46 -0.36
C GLU A 256 -22.99 -11.74 0.85
N PHE A 257 -22.38 -10.70 1.40
CA PHE A 257 -21.52 -10.78 2.57
C PHE A 257 -22.30 -11.26 3.83
N VAL A 258 -23.48 -10.68 4.08
CA VAL A 258 -24.35 -11.10 5.18
C VAL A 258 -24.86 -12.53 4.97
N THR A 259 -25.17 -12.91 3.73
CA THR A 259 -25.57 -14.28 3.39
C THR A 259 -24.45 -15.30 3.66
N ALA A 260 -23.19 -14.91 3.43
CA ALA A 260 -22.03 -15.76 3.71
C ALA A 260 -21.74 -15.88 5.23
N HIS A 261 -22.06 -14.87 6.02
CA HIS A 261 -21.74 -14.79 7.45
C HIS A 261 -22.95 -14.34 8.29
N PRO A 262 -24.11 -15.05 8.23
CA PRO A 262 -25.34 -14.58 8.83
C PRO A 262 -25.26 -14.49 10.37
N GLU A 263 -24.53 -15.42 11.02
CA GLU A 263 -24.37 -15.42 12.47
C GLU A 263 -23.63 -14.19 12.99
N ALA A 264 -22.75 -13.61 12.17
CA ALA A 264 -21.96 -12.45 12.54
C ALA A 264 -22.64 -11.11 12.22
N TYR A 265 -23.48 -11.05 11.17
CA TYR A 265 -23.88 -9.77 10.59
C TYR A 265 -25.38 -9.59 10.35
N ASP A 266 -26.21 -10.61 10.58
CA ASP A 266 -27.67 -10.46 10.39
C ASP A 266 -28.25 -9.45 11.41
N GLY A 267 -29.09 -8.54 10.91
CA GLY A 267 -29.72 -7.51 11.72
C GLY A 267 -28.83 -6.34 12.16
N ILE A 268 -27.55 -6.33 11.77
CA ILE A 268 -26.60 -5.25 12.14
C ILE A 268 -26.69 -4.09 11.15
N GLY A 269 -26.65 -2.85 11.66
CA GLY A 269 -26.55 -1.64 10.84
C GLY A 269 -25.11 -1.31 10.44
N LEU A 270 -24.94 -0.60 9.31
CA LEU A 270 -23.62 -0.24 8.78
C LEU A 270 -22.78 0.57 9.79
N ARG A 271 -23.38 1.58 10.42
CA ARG A 271 -22.71 2.39 11.45
C ARG A 271 -22.33 1.55 12.66
N ASP A 272 -23.25 0.72 13.15
CA ASP A 272 -23.00 -0.13 14.31
C ASP A 272 -21.84 -1.10 14.05
N HIS A 273 -21.77 -1.65 12.84
CA HIS A 273 -20.66 -2.51 12.42
C HIS A 273 -19.33 -1.75 12.37
N CYS A 274 -19.30 -0.55 11.76
CA CYS A 274 -18.09 0.28 11.74
C CYS A 274 -17.58 0.60 13.14
N VAL A 275 -18.50 1.02 14.04
CA VAL A 275 -18.17 1.37 15.42
C VAL A 275 -17.71 0.15 16.23
N ALA A 276 -18.33 -1.01 16.03
CA ALA A 276 -17.92 -2.24 16.69
C ALA A 276 -16.50 -2.67 16.28
N MET A 277 -16.20 -2.67 14.97
CA MET A 277 -14.89 -2.99 14.45
C MET A 277 -13.82 -1.97 14.91
N HIS A 278 -14.14 -0.67 14.86
CA HIS A 278 -13.25 0.39 15.36
C HIS A 278 -12.93 0.19 16.85
N ARG A 279 -13.93 -0.07 17.68
CA ARG A 279 -13.76 -0.34 19.10
C ARG A 279 -12.84 -1.53 19.33
N TRP A 280 -13.04 -2.62 18.61
CA TRP A 280 -12.20 -3.81 18.70
C TRP A 280 -10.74 -3.51 18.37
N ILE A 281 -10.48 -2.78 17.27
CA ILE A 281 -9.13 -2.35 16.86
C ILE A 281 -8.47 -1.52 17.97
N LYS A 282 -9.23 -0.58 18.57
CA LYS A 282 -8.76 0.28 19.66
C LYS A 282 -8.46 -0.52 20.93
N GLU A 283 -9.38 -1.38 21.38
CA GLU A 283 -9.23 -2.18 22.59
C GLU A 283 -8.08 -3.18 22.53
N HIS A 284 -7.82 -3.75 21.35
CA HIS A 284 -6.73 -4.71 21.14
C HIS A 284 -5.42 -4.05 20.72
N LYS A 285 -5.37 -2.70 20.70
CA LYS A 285 -4.17 -1.91 20.34
C LYS A 285 -3.54 -2.34 19.01
N MET A 286 -4.38 -2.64 18.02
CA MET A 286 -3.93 -3.21 16.75
C MET A 286 -2.92 -2.32 16.02
N LEU A 287 -3.13 -0.99 16.02
CA LEU A 287 -2.23 -0.04 15.37
C LEU A 287 -0.90 0.07 16.09
N ASP A 288 -0.90 0.13 17.43
CA ASP A 288 0.32 0.18 18.24
C ASP A 288 1.16 -1.10 18.04
N LYS A 289 0.49 -2.26 18.00
CA LYS A 289 1.14 -3.55 17.77
C LYS A 289 1.71 -3.65 16.34
N MET A 290 0.97 -3.15 15.35
CA MET A 290 1.47 -3.09 13.98
C MET A 290 2.73 -2.22 13.91
N GLN A 291 2.69 -1.02 14.47
CA GLN A 291 3.84 -0.12 14.50
C GLN A 291 5.04 -0.79 15.19
N ALA A 292 4.86 -1.32 16.41
CA ALA A 292 5.91 -2.00 17.14
C ALA A 292 6.52 -3.18 16.35
N ALA A 293 5.71 -3.93 15.60
CA ALA A 293 6.18 -5.03 14.80
C ALA A 293 7.03 -4.59 13.60
N PHE A 294 6.71 -3.46 12.98
CA PHE A 294 7.47 -2.93 11.84
C PHE A 294 8.71 -2.09 12.24
N GLU A 295 8.81 -1.66 13.50
CA GLU A 295 10.00 -1.00 14.03
C GLU A 295 11.14 -1.98 14.35
N ILE A 296 10.86 -3.28 14.36
CA ILE A 296 11.83 -4.31 14.70
C ILE A 296 12.50 -4.87 13.46
N ILE A 297 13.81 -5.05 13.54
CA ILE A 297 14.56 -5.87 12.61
C ILE A 297 14.92 -7.16 13.37
N PRO A 298 14.31 -8.32 13.01
CA PRO A 298 14.58 -9.60 13.66
C PRO A 298 16.05 -10.01 13.54
N ASP A 299 16.49 -10.85 14.47
CA ASP A 299 17.85 -11.39 14.41
C ASP A 299 17.95 -12.50 13.37
N GLN A 300 19.00 -12.45 12.58
CA GLN A 300 19.28 -13.45 11.56
C GLN A 300 19.99 -14.67 12.19
N ALA A 301 19.35 -15.83 12.17
CA ALA A 301 19.92 -17.10 12.63
C ALA A 301 20.65 -17.85 11.50
N MET A 302 20.22 -17.66 10.23
CA MET A 302 20.89 -18.18 9.03
C MET A 302 20.64 -17.24 7.87
N LYS A 303 21.40 -17.39 6.80
CA LYS A 303 21.17 -16.60 5.58
C LYS A 303 19.84 -16.97 4.93
N PRO A 304 19.15 -16.04 4.28
CA PRO A 304 17.90 -16.33 3.56
C PRO A 304 18.07 -17.43 2.50
N SER A 305 19.23 -17.50 1.83
CA SER A 305 19.59 -18.56 0.88
C SER A 305 19.65 -19.94 1.53
N ASP A 306 20.20 -20.02 2.74
CA ASP A 306 20.31 -21.28 3.48
C ASP A 306 18.91 -21.75 3.96
N ALA A 307 18.10 -20.82 4.47
CA ALA A 307 16.69 -21.09 4.79
C ALA A 307 15.92 -21.62 3.56
N TYR A 308 16.12 -21.03 2.40
CA TYR A 308 15.53 -21.51 1.15
C TYR A 308 16.00 -22.93 0.79
N HIS A 309 17.28 -23.24 0.98
CA HIS A 309 17.79 -24.61 0.80
C HIS A 309 17.14 -25.61 1.75
N GLU A 310 16.83 -25.23 2.98
CA GLU A 310 16.08 -26.09 3.92
C GLU A 310 14.65 -26.34 3.43
N VAL A 311 13.99 -25.33 2.81
CA VAL A 311 12.69 -25.52 2.14
C VAL A 311 12.80 -26.53 1.00
N VAL A 312 13.78 -26.36 0.11
CA VAL A 312 13.99 -27.24 -1.05
C VAL A 312 14.27 -28.69 -0.62
N ARG A 313 15.04 -28.86 0.47
CA ARG A 313 15.38 -30.19 1.03
C ARG A 313 14.28 -30.79 1.91
N LYS A 314 13.16 -30.07 2.11
CA LYS A 314 12.05 -30.47 2.99
C LYS A 314 12.46 -30.63 4.46
N HIS A 315 13.48 -29.89 4.89
CA HIS A 315 13.91 -29.79 6.28
C HIS A 315 13.15 -28.67 7.02
N VAL A 316 11.87 -28.53 6.70
CA VAL A 316 10.95 -27.57 7.26
C VAL A 316 9.69 -28.25 7.76
N GLU A 317 8.97 -27.61 8.64
CA GLU A 317 7.67 -28.05 9.13
C GLU A 317 6.70 -26.87 9.25
N THR A 318 5.43 -27.13 9.00
CA THR A 318 4.37 -26.16 9.21
C THR A 318 3.88 -26.25 10.65
N ILE A 319 3.94 -25.14 11.37
CA ILE A 319 3.53 -25.04 12.77
C ILE A 319 2.48 -23.95 12.95
N GLU A 320 1.71 -24.05 14.02
CA GLU A 320 0.85 -22.94 14.46
C GLU A 320 1.72 -21.73 14.84
N LEU A 321 1.29 -20.56 14.45
CA LEU A 321 2.02 -19.30 14.72
C LEU A 321 2.21 -19.08 16.23
N SER A 322 1.24 -19.48 17.05
CA SER A 322 1.33 -19.47 18.52
C SER A 322 2.49 -20.28 19.09
N LYS A 323 3.05 -21.21 18.31
CA LYS A 323 4.17 -22.09 18.67
C LYS A 323 5.49 -21.67 17.99
N ALA A 324 5.50 -20.51 17.31
CA ALA A 324 6.67 -20.06 16.55
C ALA A 324 7.80 -19.46 17.41
N ALA A 325 7.55 -19.10 18.66
CA ALA A 325 8.59 -18.57 19.56
C ALA A 325 9.81 -19.50 19.62
N GLY A 326 11.01 -18.93 19.42
CA GLY A 326 12.28 -19.66 19.37
C GLY A 326 12.51 -20.48 18.10
N ARG A 327 11.68 -20.31 17.05
CA ARG A 327 11.81 -21.00 15.77
C ARG A 327 12.41 -20.09 14.72
N ILE A 328 13.11 -20.68 13.77
CA ILE A 328 13.65 -19.98 12.59
C ILE A 328 12.60 -20.02 11.50
N GLN A 329 12.21 -18.85 11.01
CA GLN A 329 11.29 -18.71 9.89
C GLN A 329 11.93 -19.24 8.60
N ALA A 330 11.21 -20.05 7.84
CA ALA A 330 11.75 -20.63 6.61
C ALA A 330 11.44 -19.78 5.35
N VAL A 331 10.33 -19.05 5.36
CA VAL A 331 9.84 -18.21 4.25
C VAL A 331 9.59 -16.79 4.74
N MET A 332 9.59 -15.80 3.84
CA MET A 332 9.23 -14.44 4.27
C MET A 332 7.75 -14.36 4.63
N MET A 333 7.41 -13.50 5.60
CA MET A 333 6.04 -13.10 5.88
C MET A 333 5.80 -11.65 5.47
N VAL A 334 4.74 -11.42 4.74
CA VAL A 334 4.39 -10.09 4.22
C VAL A 334 2.91 -9.84 4.45
N PRO A 335 2.53 -9.09 5.49
CA PRO A 335 1.15 -8.65 5.65
C PRO A 335 0.75 -7.64 4.57
N TYR A 336 -0.46 -7.76 4.05
CA TYR A 336 -1.07 -6.78 3.17
C TYR A 336 -2.34 -6.23 3.84
N PRO A 337 -2.40 -4.96 4.22
CA PRO A 337 -1.33 -3.95 4.18
C PRO A 337 -0.20 -4.18 5.20
N PRO A 338 0.97 -3.54 5.08
CA PRO A 338 1.35 -2.58 4.02
C PRO A 338 2.02 -3.22 2.81
N GLY A 339 2.27 -4.54 2.78
CA GLY A 339 3.01 -5.21 1.72
C GLY A 339 4.54 -5.09 1.89
N ILE A 340 4.99 -5.00 3.14
CA ILE A 340 6.40 -4.96 3.54
C ILE A 340 6.71 -6.24 4.34
N PRO A 341 7.81 -6.94 4.06
CA PRO A 341 8.20 -8.08 4.86
C PRO A 341 8.37 -7.72 6.34
N ILE A 342 7.73 -8.49 7.23
CA ILE A 342 7.83 -8.31 8.67
C ILE A 342 8.87 -9.25 9.30
N ILE A 343 9.11 -10.39 8.65
CA ILE A 343 10.18 -11.34 8.97
C ILE A 343 10.59 -12.08 7.71
N MET A 344 11.89 -12.31 7.54
CA MET A 344 12.47 -12.96 6.38
C MET A 344 12.81 -14.43 6.68
N GLY A 345 12.95 -15.23 5.63
CA GLY A 345 13.51 -16.58 5.77
C GLY A 345 14.92 -16.53 6.38
N GLY A 346 15.15 -17.35 7.41
CA GLY A 346 16.41 -17.38 8.16
C GLY A 346 16.44 -16.50 9.42
N GLU A 347 15.44 -15.65 9.63
CA GLU A 347 15.29 -14.88 10.87
C GLU A 347 14.58 -15.71 11.94
N ILE A 348 14.81 -15.38 13.21
CA ILE A 348 14.35 -16.14 14.36
C ILE A 348 13.31 -15.36 15.19
N PHE A 349 12.25 -16.05 15.60
CA PHE A 349 11.26 -15.55 16.54
C PHE A 349 11.80 -15.63 18.00
N ASN A 350 12.86 -14.87 18.31
CA ASN A 350 13.35 -14.71 19.67
C ASN A 350 12.59 -13.61 20.43
N GLU A 351 13.05 -13.25 21.64
CA GLU A 351 12.42 -12.20 22.46
C GLU A 351 12.32 -10.86 21.74
N LYS A 352 13.30 -10.50 20.91
CA LYS A 352 13.28 -9.27 20.11
C LYS A 352 12.16 -9.26 19.09
N ALA A 353 11.78 -10.43 18.53
CA ALA A 353 10.73 -10.58 17.54
C ALA A 353 9.34 -10.84 18.17
N GLU A 354 9.19 -10.78 19.50
CA GLU A 354 7.91 -10.94 20.19
C GLU A 354 6.82 -9.97 19.66
N PRO A 355 7.08 -8.67 19.40
CA PRO A 355 6.08 -7.76 18.85
C PRO A 355 5.51 -8.22 17.50
N ILE A 356 6.31 -8.91 16.67
CA ILE A 356 5.85 -9.47 15.41
C ILE A 356 4.82 -10.59 15.64
N LEU A 357 5.09 -11.49 16.58
CA LEU A 357 4.15 -12.55 16.95
C LEU A 357 2.87 -11.98 17.56
N ASP A 358 2.99 -10.99 18.44
CA ASP A 358 1.83 -10.34 19.07
C ASP A 358 0.93 -9.67 18.03
N TYR A 359 1.51 -8.95 17.09
CA TYR A 359 0.74 -8.35 15.97
C TYR A 359 0.05 -9.42 15.12
N LEU A 360 0.76 -10.47 14.69
CA LEU A 360 0.20 -11.51 13.82
C LEU A 360 -0.89 -12.33 14.54
N LEU A 361 -0.72 -12.63 15.83
CA LEU A 361 -1.75 -13.31 16.63
C LEU A 361 -2.96 -12.41 16.89
N THR A 362 -2.74 -11.10 17.01
CA THR A 362 -3.85 -10.13 17.08
C THR A 362 -4.60 -10.04 15.76
N ARG A 363 -3.90 -10.13 14.62
CA ARG A 363 -4.53 -10.26 13.29
C ARG A 363 -5.38 -11.54 13.19
N GLN A 364 -4.88 -12.66 13.68
CA GLN A 364 -5.66 -13.90 13.74
C GLN A 364 -6.96 -13.73 14.54
N ALA A 365 -6.87 -13.11 15.72
CA ALA A 365 -8.03 -12.85 16.56
C ALA A 365 -9.02 -11.85 15.90
N PHE A 366 -8.51 -10.88 15.13
CA PHE A 366 -9.34 -9.96 14.35
C PHE A 366 -10.15 -10.69 13.29
N GLU A 367 -9.53 -11.59 12.54
CA GLU A 367 -10.21 -12.36 11.49
C GLU A 367 -11.26 -13.34 12.08
N GLU A 368 -11.02 -13.84 13.29
CA GLU A 368 -12.01 -14.64 14.01
C GLU A 368 -13.21 -13.78 14.49
N ALA A 369 -12.94 -12.55 14.93
CA ALA A 369 -13.99 -11.63 15.39
C ALA A 369 -14.81 -11.03 14.24
N PHE A 370 -14.20 -10.87 13.05
CA PHE A 370 -14.82 -10.26 11.87
C PHE A 370 -14.62 -11.13 10.64
N PRO A 371 -15.32 -12.28 10.54
CA PRO A 371 -15.23 -13.16 9.39
C PRO A 371 -15.62 -12.43 8.10
N GLY A 372 -14.88 -12.67 7.02
CA GLY A 372 -15.02 -11.96 5.73
C GLY A 372 -14.12 -10.71 5.59
N TYR A 373 -13.37 -10.34 6.63
CA TYR A 373 -12.35 -9.29 6.58
C TYR A 373 -10.93 -9.86 6.68
N GLU A 374 -10.74 -11.06 6.13
CA GLU A 374 -9.44 -11.70 6.07
C GLU A 374 -8.49 -10.87 5.19
N GLY A 375 -7.34 -10.51 5.75
CA GLY A 375 -6.27 -9.85 4.99
C GLY A 375 -5.32 -10.87 4.37
N ASP A 376 -4.64 -10.54 3.31
CA ASP A 376 -3.58 -11.38 2.75
C ASP A 376 -2.30 -11.25 3.60
N ILE A 377 -1.73 -12.39 4.04
CA ILE A 377 -0.43 -12.44 4.70
C ILE A 377 0.39 -13.53 4.00
N HIS A 378 1.25 -13.13 3.08
CA HIS A 378 2.16 -14.07 2.47
C HIS A 378 3.01 -14.79 3.53
N GLY A 379 3.22 -16.11 3.38
CA GLY A 379 3.96 -16.93 4.34
C GLY A 379 3.13 -17.41 5.54
N VAL A 380 1.85 -17.06 5.59
CA VAL A 380 0.88 -17.55 6.58
C VAL A 380 -0.25 -18.29 5.88
N GLU A 381 -0.56 -19.51 6.36
CA GLU A 381 -1.73 -20.26 5.92
C GLU A 381 -2.79 -20.21 7.02
N ARG A 382 -4.05 -20.02 6.62
CA ARG A 382 -5.20 -20.08 7.51
C ARG A 382 -5.77 -21.49 7.55
N LYS A 383 -6.02 -22.01 8.74
CA LYS A 383 -6.69 -23.29 8.96
C LYS A 383 -7.84 -23.10 9.93
N ILE A 384 -8.90 -23.83 9.71
CA ILE A 384 -9.98 -23.92 10.70
C ILE A 384 -9.74 -25.18 11.54
N VAL A 385 -9.47 -25.01 12.81
CA VAL A 385 -9.25 -26.10 13.77
C VAL A 385 -10.28 -25.93 14.90
N ASP A 386 -11.13 -26.92 15.07
CA ASP A 386 -12.23 -26.91 16.06
C ASP A 386 -13.11 -25.64 15.98
N GLY A 387 -13.37 -25.17 14.75
CA GLY A 387 -14.19 -23.99 14.48
C GLY A 387 -13.50 -22.65 14.70
N ARG A 388 -12.19 -22.64 14.97
CA ARG A 388 -11.39 -21.42 15.18
C ARG A 388 -10.40 -21.20 14.04
N THR A 389 -10.17 -19.95 13.71
CA THR A 389 -9.10 -19.56 12.78
C THR A 389 -7.75 -19.75 13.44
N VAL A 390 -6.86 -20.51 12.83
CA VAL A 390 -5.49 -20.75 13.26
C VAL A 390 -4.53 -20.39 12.15
N PHE A 391 -3.62 -19.47 12.43
CA PHE A 391 -2.53 -19.14 11.52
C PHE A 391 -1.39 -20.14 11.67
N THR A 392 -0.92 -20.65 10.55
CA THR A 392 0.23 -21.55 10.48
C THR A 392 1.29 -20.97 9.56
N THR A 393 2.55 -21.27 9.86
CA THR A 393 3.69 -20.86 9.04
C THR A 393 4.73 -21.96 8.95
N MET A 394 5.64 -21.81 8.00
CA MET A 394 6.71 -22.74 7.75
C MET A 394 7.98 -22.33 8.49
N CYS A 395 8.47 -23.18 9.38
CA CYS A 395 9.72 -23.00 10.11
C CYS A 395 10.74 -24.07 9.76
N VAL A 396 12.02 -23.76 9.90
CA VAL A 396 13.11 -24.73 9.81
C VAL A 396 12.96 -25.74 10.94
N LYS A 397 13.14 -27.03 10.68
CA LYS A 397 13.11 -28.09 11.69
C LYS A 397 14.22 -27.87 12.72
N LYS A 398 13.93 -28.24 13.99
CA LYS A 398 14.93 -28.24 15.06
C LYS A 398 15.97 -29.31 14.84
#